data_5492c2852d4a434945c66a98b82ccb4c
#
_entry.id   5492c2852d4a434945c66a98b82ccb4c
#
_cell.length_a   1.000
_cell.length_b   1.000
_cell.length_c   1.000
_cell.angle_alpha   90.00
_cell.angle_beta   90.00
_cell.angle_gamma   90.00
#
_symmetry.space_group_name_H-M   'P 1'
#
loop_
_entity.id
_entity.type
_entity.pdbx_description
1 polymer ?
#
loop_
_entity_poly.entity_id
_entity_poly.type
_entity_poly.pdbx_seq_one_letter_code
_entity_poly.pdbx_strand_id
1 'polypeptide(L)'
;KVNLIRSLELIIIDEISMVRADVLDQIDTLLRKLRFSQRHKPFGGVQLLMIGDLSQLPPVAKQEEWDFLSQFYKTPYFFSAKVLEETRYQTITLEHIYRQSDSKFINILNHVRDNIITQEIIEDLNKRYDPLILSQDHKGYIILCSHNNQANKINEDKLMLIDSESYFYTAEVEGEFDSRLFPNAETLELKEGAQVMFLKNDYDVPYGEKRRYYNGTIGKVVELGENKIIVEKDEDGQRIEVTKYTWERYKYELNKKTKEIKQEVIGAFTQYPLKLAWAITIHKSQGLTFEKAI
;
A
#
# COMPACT_ATOMS: atom_id res chain seq x y z
N LYS A 1 22.85 1.49 12.04
CA LYS A 1 22.35 1.25 10.65
C LYS A 1 23.41 0.59 9.76
N VAL A 2 24.66 1.14 9.66
CA VAL A 2 25.72 0.57 8.78
C VAL A 2 26.05 -0.89 9.10
N ASN A 3 26.19 -1.22 10.39
CA ASN A 3 26.52 -2.60 10.81
C ASN A 3 25.39 -3.59 10.48
N LEU A 4 24.13 -3.15 10.57
CA LEU A 4 22.98 -3.94 10.18
C LEU A 4 23.01 -4.26 8.67
N ILE A 5 23.23 -3.22 7.83
CA ILE A 5 23.32 -3.43 6.37
C ILE A 5 24.48 -4.36 6.00
N ARG A 6 25.61 -4.31 6.74
CA ARG A 6 26.74 -5.22 6.54
C ARG A 6 26.44 -6.68 6.88
N SER A 7 25.50 -6.93 7.77
CA SER A 7 25.11 -8.30 8.19
C SER A 7 23.98 -8.90 7.35
N LEU A 8 23.40 -8.15 6.41
CA LEU A 8 22.33 -8.67 5.56
C LEU A 8 22.81 -9.84 4.69
N GLU A 9 22.01 -10.89 4.63
CA GLU A 9 22.22 -12.05 3.76
C GLU A 9 21.18 -12.10 2.64
N LEU A 10 19.97 -11.60 2.91
CA LEU A 10 18.85 -11.54 1.98
C LEU A 10 18.19 -10.16 2.05
N ILE A 11 17.81 -9.62 0.90
CA ILE A 11 16.90 -8.49 0.76
C ILE A 11 15.71 -8.96 -0.05
N ILE A 12 14.51 -8.71 0.47
CA ILE A 12 13.24 -8.95 -0.23
C ILE A 12 12.69 -7.58 -0.64
N ILE A 13 12.43 -7.40 -1.93
CA ILE A 13 11.78 -6.21 -2.48
C ILE A 13 10.42 -6.66 -3.01
N ASP A 14 9.38 -6.29 -2.28
CA ASP A 14 8.01 -6.49 -2.71
C ASP A 14 7.59 -5.35 -3.63
N GLU A 15 6.60 -5.59 -4.52
CA GLU A 15 6.12 -4.64 -5.53
C GLU A 15 7.26 -4.05 -6.39
N ILE A 16 8.20 -4.90 -6.82
CA ILE A 16 9.38 -4.50 -7.61
C ILE A 16 8.99 -3.77 -8.91
N SER A 17 7.79 -4.02 -9.45
CA SER A 17 7.28 -3.33 -10.64
C SER A 17 7.23 -1.80 -10.49
N MET A 18 7.11 -1.31 -9.24
CA MET A 18 7.08 0.12 -8.92
C MET A 18 8.46 0.71 -8.60
N VAL A 19 9.50 -0.12 -8.55
CA VAL A 19 10.87 0.34 -8.26
C VAL A 19 11.55 0.77 -9.56
N ARG A 20 12.07 2.00 -9.58
CA ARG A 20 12.81 2.53 -10.73
C ARG A 20 14.20 1.89 -10.86
N ALA A 21 14.69 1.83 -12.09
CA ALA A 21 16.02 1.27 -12.41
C ALA A 21 17.16 1.96 -11.63
N ASP A 22 17.14 3.30 -11.57
CA ASP A 22 18.14 4.09 -10.85
C ASP A 22 18.14 3.81 -9.34
N VAL A 23 16.96 3.57 -8.75
CA VAL A 23 16.83 3.21 -7.32
C VAL A 23 17.46 1.85 -7.04
N LEU A 24 17.25 0.87 -7.93
CA LEU A 24 17.86 -0.45 -7.78
C LEU A 24 19.39 -0.38 -7.89
N ASP A 25 19.94 0.39 -8.83
CA ASP A 25 21.38 0.64 -8.96
C ASP A 25 21.95 1.40 -7.76
N GLN A 26 21.17 2.31 -7.15
CA GLN A 26 21.57 2.98 -5.91
C GLN A 26 21.66 2.01 -4.73
N ILE A 27 20.72 1.05 -4.63
CA ILE A 27 20.75 -0.02 -3.62
C ILE A 27 22.04 -0.85 -3.81
N ASP A 28 22.36 -1.26 -5.04
CA ASP A 28 23.57 -1.98 -5.34
C ASP A 28 24.82 -1.19 -4.93
N THR A 29 24.90 0.06 -5.37
CA THR A 29 26.02 0.96 -5.06
C THR A 29 26.23 1.11 -3.54
N LEU A 30 25.14 1.29 -2.80
CA LEU A 30 25.19 1.40 -1.34
C LEU A 30 25.70 0.10 -0.69
N LEU A 31 25.18 -1.03 -1.12
CA LEU A 31 25.58 -2.34 -0.58
C LEU A 31 27.05 -2.65 -0.88
N ARG A 32 27.51 -2.44 -2.11
CA ARG A 32 28.94 -2.59 -2.48
C ARG A 32 29.84 -1.68 -1.64
N LYS A 33 29.44 -0.42 -1.43
CA LYS A 33 30.19 0.55 -0.61
C LYS A 33 30.28 0.13 0.86
N LEU A 34 29.20 -0.36 1.43
CA LEU A 34 29.14 -0.74 2.84
C LEU A 34 29.75 -2.12 3.11
N ARG A 35 29.71 -3.03 2.16
CA ARG A 35 30.25 -4.40 2.23
C ARG A 35 31.57 -4.52 1.46
N PHE A 36 32.54 -3.74 1.83
CA PHE A 36 33.79 -3.56 1.11
C PHE A 36 34.49 -4.86 0.68
N SER A 37 34.50 -5.90 1.53
CA SER A 37 35.08 -7.20 1.20
C SER A 37 34.37 -7.94 0.06
N GLN A 38 33.10 -7.62 -0.22
CA GLN A 38 32.26 -8.22 -1.26
C GLN A 38 31.89 -7.21 -2.36
N ARG A 39 32.56 -6.04 -2.42
CA ARG A 39 32.22 -4.95 -3.35
C ARG A 39 32.28 -5.31 -4.82
N HIS A 40 33.00 -6.35 -5.17
CA HIS A 40 33.13 -6.86 -6.55
C HIS A 40 31.91 -7.68 -7.00
N LYS A 41 31.02 -8.06 -6.06
CA LYS A 41 29.80 -8.80 -6.37
C LYS A 41 28.61 -7.85 -6.46
N PRO A 42 27.63 -8.12 -7.35
CA PRO A 42 26.34 -7.44 -7.34
C PRO A 42 25.73 -7.44 -5.95
N PHE A 43 25.11 -6.33 -5.58
CA PHE A 43 24.50 -6.08 -4.27
C PHE A 43 25.45 -6.36 -3.07
N GLY A 44 26.77 -6.23 -3.26
CA GLY A 44 27.75 -6.55 -2.22
C GLY A 44 27.65 -7.98 -1.74
N GLY A 45 27.21 -8.92 -2.60
CA GLY A 45 27.04 -10.33 -2.30
C GLY A 45 25.81 -10.66 -1.44
N VAL A 46 24.86 -9.74 -1.28
CA VAL A 46 23.56 -10.02 -0.65
C VAL A 46 22.64 -10.68 -1.67
N GLN A 47 21.93 -11.72 -1.25
CA GLN A 47 20.90 -12.33 -2.08
C GLN A 47 19.72 -11.39 -2.23
N LEU A 48 19.15 -11.31 -3.44
CA LEU A 48 18.00 -10.48 -3.73
C LEU A 48 16.80 -11.35 -4.13
N LEU A 49 15.66 -11.13 -3.50
CA LEU A 49 14.36 -11.68 -3.90
C LEU A 49 13.48 -10.51 -4.32
N MET A 50 13.09 -10.49 -5.58
CA MET A 50 12.21 -9.49 -6.17
C MET A 50 10.83 -10.11 -6.41
N ILE A 51 9.78 -9.51 -5.87
CA ILE A 51 8.39 -9.97 -5.99
C ILE A 51 7.59 -8.83 -6.63
N GLY A 52 6.75 -9.13 -7.63
CA GLY A 52 5.92 -8.12 -8.26
C GLY A 52 5.23 -8.60 -9.52
N ASP A 53 4.46 -7.72 -10.12
CA ASP A 53 3.68 -7.97 -11.33
C ASP A 53 3.83 -6.79 -12.30
N LEU A 54 4.44 -7.02 -13.45
CA LEU A 54 4.68 -6.00 -14.48
C LEU A 54 3.41 -5.53 -15.19
N SER A 55 2.29 -6.25 -15.05
CA SER A 55 0.99 -5.84 -15.56
C SER A 55 0.24 -4.91 -14.60
N GLN A 56 0.77 -4.71 -13.38
CA GLN A 56 0.27 -3.74 -12.42
C GLN A 56 0.93 -2.37 -12.64
N LEU A 57 0.91 -1.50 -11.62
CA LEU A 57 1.37 -0.12 -11.75
C LEU A 57 2.86 -0.03 -12.08
N PRO A 58 3.23 0.84 -13.03
CA PRO A 58 4.62 1.13 -13.37
C PRO A 58 5.29 2.00 -12.31
N PRO A 59 6.64 2.10 -12.34
CA PRO A 59 7.36 3.04 -11.49
C PRO A 59 6.99 4.48 -11.84
N VAL A 60 6.83 5.31 -10.81
CA VAL A 60 6.53 6.72 -11.00
C VAL A 60 7.83 7.48 -11.31
N ALA A 61 7.90 8.06 -12.50
CA ALA A 61 8.94 8.99 -12.88
C ALA A 61 8.30 10.28 -13.42
N LYS A 62 8.62 11.43 -12.81
CA LYS A 62 8.19 12.71 -13.34
C LYS A 62 8.88 12.96 -14.69
N GLN A 63 8.24 13.70 -15.60
CA GLN A 63 8.79 13.93 -16.92
C GLN A 63 10.21 14.51 -16.85
N GLU A 64 10.43 15.53 -16.03
CA GLU A 64 11.75 16.18 -15.86
C GLU A 64 12.82 15.20 -15.36
N GLU A 65 12.45 14.29 -14.44
CA GLU A 65 13.36 13.24 -13.94
C GLU A 65 13.66 12.22 -15.03
N TRP A 66 12.64 11.83 -15.81
CA TRP A 66 12.80 10.86 -16.88
C TRP A 66 13.62 11.39 -18.05
N ASP A 67 13.47 12.67 -18.41
CA ASP A 67 14.27 13.34 -19.45
C ASP A 67 15.77 13.25 -19.13
N PHE A 68 16.14 13.31 -17.85
CA PHE A 68 17.51 13.07 -17.41
C PHE A 68 17.88 11.59 -17.38
N LEU A 69 17.05 10.75 -16.78
CA LEU A 69 17.33 9.32 -16.55
C LEU A 69 17.33 8.50 -17.83
N SER A 70 16.57 8.89 -18.85
CA SER A 70 16.51 8.23 -20.16
C SER A 70 17.86 8.25 -20.92
N GLN A 71 18.78 9.11 -20.54
CA GLN A 71 20.15 9.11 -21.06
C GLN A 71 20.97 7.91 -20.55
N PHE A 72 20.55 7.30 -19.44
CA PHE A 72 21.27 6.23 -18.75
C PHE A 72 20.53 4.90 -18.74
N TYR A 73 19.18 4.92 -18.84
CA TYR A 73 18.32 3.77 -18.73
C TYR A 73 17.35 3.68 -19.91
N LYS A 74 17.13 2.47 -20.43
CA LYS A 74 16.22 2.23 -21.57
C LYS A 74 14.75 2.44 -21.19
N THR A 75 14.39 2.06 -19.95
CA THR A 75 13.05 2.21 -19.39
C THR A 75 13.15 2.56 -17.89
N PRO A 76 12.12 3.14 -17.28
CA PRO A 76 12.12 3.41 -15.85
C PRO A 76 12.03 2.15 -14.98
N TYR A 77 11.64 1.01 -15.55
CA TYR A 77 11.45 -0.24 -14.80
C TYR A 77 12.76 -0.81 -14.26
N PHE A 78 12.66 -1.49 -13.13
CA PHE A 78 13.78 -2.11 -12.42
C PHE A 78 14.68 -2.98 -13.30
N PHE A 79 14.10 -3.69 -14.28
CA PHE A 79 14.88 -4.58 -15.18
C PHE A 79 15.82 -3.84 -16.15
N SER A 80 15.72 -2.50 -16.23
CA SER A 80 16.70 -1.65 -16.94
C SER A 80 17.87 -1.24 -16.05
N ALA A 81 17.92 -1.65 -14.77
CA ALA A 81 19.02 -1.37 -13.88
C ALA A 81 20.32 -2.07 -14.38
N LYS A 82 21.41 -1.33 -14.38
CA LYS A 82 22.73 -1.80 -14.90
C LYS A 82 23.26 -3.00 -14.11
N VAL A 83 23.00 -3.04 -12.80
CA VAL A 83 23.41 -4.16 -11.95
C VAL A 83 22.80 -5.48 -12.39
N LEU A 84 21.61 -5.48 -12.99
CA LEU A 84 20.97 -6.70 -13.48
C LEU A 84 21.60 -7.23 -14.78
N GLU A 85 22.30 -6.41 -15.54
CA GLU A 85 23.10 -6.85 -16.70
C GLU A 85 24.30 -7.72 -16.26
N GLU A 86 24.84 -7.46 -15.05
CA GLU A 86 25.93 -8.21 -14.43
C GLU A 86 25.44 -9.42 -13.60
N THR A 87 24.11 -9.54 -13.40
CA THR A 87 23.56 -10.51 -12.45
C THR A 87 22.77 -11.59 -13.18
N ARG A 88 23.09 -12.85 -12.88
CA ARG A 88 22.20 -13.97 -13.28
C ARG A 88 21.09 -14.10 -12.25
N TYR A 89 19.86 -14.00 -12.68
CA TYR A 89 18.68 -14.24 -11.85
C TYR A 89 17.75 -15.26 -12.49
N GLN A 90 16.99 -15.94 -11.66
CA GLN A 90 15.98 -16.90 -12.07
C GLN A 90 14.60 -16.28 -11.91
N THR A 91 13.78 -16.36 -12.93
CA THR A 91 12.38 -15.92 -12.88
C THR A 91 11.48 -17.13 -12.62
N ILE A 92 10.57 -16.95 -11.66
CA ILE A 92 9.52 -17.92 -11.34
C ILE A 92 8.18 -17.21 -11.54
N THR A 93 7.34 -17.74 -12.40
CA THR A 93 5.99 -17.22 -12.65
C THR A 93 4.99 -18.00 -11.80
N LEU A 94 4.18 -17.25 -11.02
CA LEU A 94 3.08 -17.83 -10.26
C LEU A 94 1.83 -17.86 -11.16
N GLU A 95 1.21 -19.03 -11.31
CA GLU A 95 0.09 -19.21 -12.24
C GLU A 95 -1.27 -19.30 -11.52
N HIS A 96 -1.29 -19.69 -10.23
CA HIS A 96 -2.52 -19.90 -9.51
C HIS A 96 -3.04 -18.63 -8.84
N ILE A 97 -4.31 -18.29 -9.10
CA ILE A 97 -4.99 -17.11 -8.57
C ILE A 97 -5.84 -17.52 -7.37
N TYR A 98 -5.50 -17.02 -6.18
CA TYR A 98 -6.23 -17.28 -4.92
C TYR A 98 -7.20 -16.16 -4.54
N ARG A 99 -6.99 -14.94 -5.05
CA ARG A 99 -7.74 -13.74 -4.64
C ARG A 99 -9.15 -13.68 -5.21
N GLN A 100 -9.34 -14.18 -6.44
CA GLN A 100 -10.60 -14.15 -7.19
C GLN A 100 -11.11 -15.55 -7.46
N SER A 101 -12.43 -15.72 -7.34
CA SER A 101 -13.13 -16.99 -7.62
C SER A 101 -14.04 -16.91 -8.87
N ASP A 102 -14.39 -15.70 -9.34
CA ASP A 102 -15.20 -15.50 -10.55
C ASP A 102 -14.34 -15.80 -11.79
N SER A 103 -14.59 -16.95 -12.41
CA SER A 103 -13.85 -17.42 -13.57
C SER A 103 -13.99 -16.50 -14.79
N LYS A 104 -15.17 -15.85 -14.96
CA LYS A 104 -15.39 -14.92 -16.07
C LYS A 104 -14.54 -13.65 -15.87
N PHE A 105 -14.50 -13.12 -14.65
CA PHE A 105 -13.69 -11.95 -14.33
C PHE A 105 -12.20 -12.25 -14.44
N ILE A 106 -11.75 -13.41 -13.96
CA ILE A 106 -10.36 -13.88 -14.12
C ILE A 106 -9.99 -13.96 -15.61
N ASN A 107 -10.88 -14.48 -16.43
CA ASN A 107 -10.65 -14.58 -17.87
C ASN A 107 -10.48 -13.19 -18.52
N ILE A 108 -11.34 -12.23 -18.18
CA ILE A 108 -11.23 -10.85 -18.65
C ILE A 108 -9.87 -10.24 -18.24
N LEU A 109 -9.47 -10.39 -16.96
CA LEU A 109 -8.21 -9.87 -16.46
C LEU A 109 -7.01 -10.49 -17.16
N ASN A 110 -7.01 -11.80 -17.41
CA ASN A 110 -5.94 -12.47 -18.14
C ASN A 110 -5.85 -11.99 -19.59
N HIS A 111 -6.96 -11.82 -20.29
CA HIS A 111 -6.96 -11.26 -21.64
C HIS A 111 -6.40 -9.82 -21.67
N VAL A 112 -6.75 -8.99 -20.70
CA VAL A 112 -6.18 -7.65 -20.56
C VAL A 112 -4.68 -7.71 -20.26
N ARG A 113 -4.25 -8.60 -19.36
CA ARG A 113 -2.84 -8.83 -19.02
C ARG A 113 -2.01 -9.23 -20.23
N ASP A 114 -2.53 -10.15 -21.02
CA ASP A 114 -1.84 -10.71 -22.20
C ASP A 114 -1.95 -9.81 -23.43
N ASN A 115 -2.63 -8.65 -23.29
CA ASN A 115 -2.95 -7.72 -24.39
C ASN A 115 -3.71 -8.40 -25.56
N ILE A 116 -4.56 -9.38 -25.23
CA ILE A 116 -5.41 -10.08 -26.17
C ILE A 116 -6.83 -9.52 -26.06
N ILE A 117 -7.05 -8.34 -26.62
CA ILE A 117 -8.33 -7.63 -26.51
C ILE A 117 -9.23 -8.03 -27.69
N THR A 118 -10.26 -8.83 -27.39
CA THR A 118 -11.30 -9.22 -28.35
C THR A 118 -12.51 -8.30 -28.22
N GLN A 119 -13.36 -8.30 -29.27
CA GLN A 119 -14.63 -7.55 -29.24
C GLN A 119 -15.52 -7.99 -28.07
N GLU A 120 -15.56 -9.29 -27.77
CA GLU A 120 -16.33 -9.86 -26.65
C GLU A 120 -15.85 -9.30 -25.29
N ILE A 121 -14.53 -9.21 -25.07
CA ILE A 121 -13.95 -8.64 -23.85
C ILE A 121 -14.32 -7.16 -23.71
N ILE A 122 -14.28 -6.39 -24.82
CA ILE A 122 -14.69 -4.99 -24.83
C ILE A 122 -16.18 -4.85 -24.46
N GLU A 123 -17.03 -5.68 -25.03
CA GLU A 123 -18.49 -5.67 -24.74
C GLU A 123 -18.77 -6.05 -23.30
N ASP A 124 -18.07 -7.04 -22.75
CA ASP A 124 -18.23 -7.43 -21.34
C ASP A 124 -17.76 -6.34 -20.36
N LEU A 125 -16.67 -5.64 -20.66
CA LEU A 125 -16.22 -4.47 -19.89
C LEU A 125 -17.23 -3.33 -20.00
N ASN A 126 -17.73 -3.02 -21.19
CA ASN A 126 -18.70 -1.94 -21.43
C ASN A 126 -20.06 -2.17 -20.76
N LYS A 127 -20.44 -3.41 -20.46
CA LYS A 127 -21.63 -3.72 -19.65
C LYS A 127 -21.54 -3.15 -18.22
N ARG A 128 -20.33 -2.84 -17.75
CA ARG A 128 -20.07 -2.22 -16.43
C ARG A 128 -20.04 -0.69 -16.49
N TYR A 129 -20.07 -0.10 -17.68
CA TYR A 129 -20.09 1.35 -17.84
C TYR A 129 -21.46 1.93 -17.47
N ASP A 130 -21.47 2.76 -16.43
CA ASP A 130 -22.64 3.53 -16.00
C ASP A 130 -22.22 5.00 -15.79
N PRO A 131 -22.58 5.91 -16.72
CA PRO A 131 -22.17 7.31 -16.61
C PRO A 131 -22.85 8.05 -15.43
N LEU A 132 -23.92 7.50 -14.87
CA LEU A 132 -24.66 8.09 -13.75
C LEU A 132 -24.21 7.55 -12.40
N ILE A 133 -23.26 6.62 -12.37
CA ILE A 133 -22.86 5.93 -11.14
C ILE A 133 -22.40 6.91 -10.05
N LEU A 134 -21.68 7.98 -10.40
CA LEU A 134 -21.20 8.97 -9.43
C LEU A 134 -22.31 9.88 -8.86
N SER A 135 -23.45 9.95 -9.51
CA SER A 135 -24.62 10.76 -9.06
C SER A 135 -25.55 10.02 -8.11
N GLN A 136 -25.33 8.71 -7.93
CA GLN A 136 -26.13 7.86 -7.05
C GLN A 136 -25.42 7.63 -5.71
N ASP A 137 -26.17 7.28 -4.67
CA ASP A 137 -25.60 6.90 -3.38
C ASP A 137 -25.22 5.40 -3.42
N HIS A 138 -23.94 5.13 -3.61
CA HIS A 138 -23.41 3.76 -3.70
C HIS A 138 -22.78 3.35 -2.38
N LYS A 139 -23.59 2.77 -1.48
CA LYS A 139 -23.08 2.21 -0.23
C LYS A 139 -22.06 1.10 -0.48
N GLY A 140 -20.92 1.19 0.20
CA GLY A 140 -19.86 0.18 0.14
C GLY A 140 -19.03 0.20 -1.14
N TYR A 141 -19.28 1.14 -2.08
CA TYR A 141 -18.39 1.35 -3.22
C TYR A 141 -17.21 2.24 -2.84
N ILE A 142 -16.06 1.93 -3.41
CA ILE A 142 -14.88 2.79 -3.34
C ILE A 142 -14.57 3.36 -4.72
N ILE A 143 -14.32 4.66 -4.78
CA ILE A 143 -13.93 5.34 -6.03
C ILE A 143 -12.41 5.30 -6.16
N LEU A 144 -11.91 4.73 -7.26
CA LEU A 144 -10.49 4.68 -7.54
C LEU A 144 -10.07 5.89 -8.36
N CYS A 145 -9.17 6.71 -7.81
CA CYS A 145 -8.69 7.94 -8.43
C CYS A 145 -7.22 7.83 -8.84
N SER A 146 -6.84 8.55 -9.87
CA SER A 146 -5.43 8.64 -10.29
C SER A 146 -4.58 9.52 -9.36
N HIS A 147 -5.18 10.53 -8.69
CA HIS A 147 -4.47 11.54 -7.91
C HIS A 147 -5.03 11.70 -6.50
N ASN A 148 -4.15 11.93 -5.51
CA ASN A 148 -4.55 12.14 -4.11
C ASN A 148 -5.50 13.33 -3.94
N ASN A 149 -5.27 14.44 -4.64
CA ASN A 149 -6.13 15.62 -4.53
C ASN A 149 -7.58 15.34 -4.93
N GLN A 150 -7.78 14.53 -5.97
CA GLN A 150 -9.12 14.10 -6.39
C GLN A 150 -9.78 13.23 -5.34
N ALA A 151 -9.06 12.23 -4.83
CA ALA A 151 -9.59 11.35 -3.78
C ALA A 151 -9.91 12.13 -2.50
N ASN A 152 -9.03 13.03 -2.07
CA ASN A 152 -9.26 13.86 -0.89
C ASN A 152 -10.49 14.75 -1.06
N LYS A 153 -10.60 15.43 -2.22
CA LYS A 153 -11.76 16.29 -2.51
C LYS A 153 -13.09 15.50 -2.45
N ILE A 154 -13.13 14.32 -3.06
CA ILE A 154 -14.33 13.48 -3.02
C ILE A 154 -14.68 13.10 -1.57
N ASN A 155 -13.69 12.73 -0.77
CA ASN A 155 -13.89 12.36 0.63
C ASN A 155 -14.39 13.56 1.46
N GLU A 156 -13.82 14.75 1.27
CA GLU A 156 -14.24 15.99 1.92
C GLU A 156 -15.66 16.38 1.52
N ASP A 157 -15.96 16.39 0.20
CA ASP A 157 -17.29 16.73 -0.32
C ASP A 157 -18.36 15.76 0.23
N LYS A 158 -18.06 14.45 0.27
CA LYS A 158 -18.96 13.44 0.83
C LYS A 158 -19.16 13.59 2.33
N LEU A 159 -18.10 13.91 3.08
CA LEU A 159 -18.21 14.17 4.53
C LEU A 159 -19.05 15.41 4.82
N MET A 160 -18.87 16.49 4.04
CA MET A 160 -19.66 17.71 4.18
C MET A 160 -21.17 17.50 3.94
N LEU A 161 -21.53 16.57 3.07
CA LEU A 161 -22.94 16.25 2.78
C LEU A 161 -23.65 15.49 3.90
N ILE A 162 -22.91 14.98 4.89
CA ILE A 162 -23.50 14.30 6.04
C ILE A 162 -23.98 15.35 7.05
N ASP A 163 -25.28 15.33 7.32
CA ASP A 163 -25.94 16.22 8.29
C ASP A 163 -25.84 15.62 9.71
N SER A 164 -24.61 15.55 10.24
CA SER A 164 -24.33 15.18 11.63
C SER A 164 -23.13 15.97 12.15
N GLU A 165 -22.98 16.02 13.47
CA GLU A 165 -21.87 16.71 14.13
C GLU A 165 -20.51 16.11 13.75
N SER A 166 -19.52 16.98 13.54
CA SER A 166 -18.14 16.57 13.30
C SER A 166 -17.40 16.26 14.60
N TYR A 167 -16.76 15.14 14.66
CA TYR A 167 -15.84 14.74 15.72
C TYR A 167 -14.40 14.78 15.22
N PHE A 168 -13.52 15.36 16.03
CA PHE A 168 -12.11 15.52 15.69
C PHE A 168 -11.24 14.73 16.66
N TYR A 169 -10.43 13.82 16.13
CA TYR A 169 -9.51 13.00 16.90
C TYR A 169 -8.08 13.37 16.55
N THR A 170 -7.37 13.99 17.49
CA THR A 170 -5.97 14.36 17.29
C THR A 170 -5.07 13.21 17.69
N ALA A 171 -4.06 12.94 16.87
CA ALA A 171 -3.06 11.93 17.15
C ALA A 171 -2.14 12.36 18.31
N GLU A 172 -1.68 11.39 19.07
CA GLU A 172 -0.62 11.57 20.04
C GLU A 172 0.71 11.19 19.38
N VAL A 173 1.64 12.15 19.32
CA VAL A 173 2.96 11.97 18.68
C VAL A 173 4.04 12.08 19.72
N GLU A 174 4.85 11.06 19.88
CA GLU A 174 5.93 10.99 20.84
C GLU A 174 7.28 10.75 20.15
N GLY A 175 8.34 11.31 20.72
CA GLY A 175 9.72 11.10 20.27
C GLY A 175 9.99 11.58 18.83
N GLU A 176 10.84 10.84 18.12
CA GLU A 176 11.27 11.17 16.76
C GLU A 176 10.34 10.56 15.72
N PHE A 177 9.19 11.19 15.43
CA PHE A 177 8.29 10.75 14.34
C PHE A 177 8.03 11.91 13.37
N ASP A 178 8.68 11.89 12.20
CA ASP A 178 8.54 12.94 11.18
C ASP A 178 7.11 12.92 10.60
N SER A 179 6.47 14.09 10.48
CA SER A 179 5.10 14.23 9.96
C SER A 179 4.90 13.66 8.55
N ARG A 180 5.95 13.64 7.72
CA ARG A 180 5.93 13.01 6.39
C ARG A 180 5.78 11.49 6.42
N LEU A 181 6.01 10.87 7.59
CA LEU A 181 5.90 9.45 7.82
C LEU A 181 4.63 9.06 8.58
N PHE A 182 3.74 10.01 8.86
CA PHE A 182 2.49 9.71 9.55
C PHE A 182 1.67 8.70 8.75
N PRO A 183 1.27 7.59 9.37
CA PRO A 183 0.48 6.55 8.71
C PRO A 183 -0.97 6.97 8.48
N ASN A 184 -1.43 8.00 9.18
CA ASN A 184 -2.77 8.56 9.11
C ASN A 184 -2.75 10.08 9.30
N ALA A 185 -3.91 10.74 9.17
CA ALA A 185 -4.07 12.15 9.46
C ALA A 185 -3.75 12.44 10.94
N GLU A 186 -3.02 13.53 11.19
CA GLU A 186 -2.76 14.01 12.55
C GLU A 186 -4.07 14.38 13.25
N THR A 187 -4.98 15.05 12.52
CA THR A 187 -6.35 15.28 12.97
C THR A 187 -7.29 14.54 12.06
N LEU A 188 -7.98 13.55 12.61
CA LEU A 188 -8.97 12.75 11.90
C LEU A 188 -10.36 13.34 12.18
N GLU A 189 -11.01 13.87 11.13
CA GLU A 189 -12.40 14.34 11.20
C GLU A 189 -13.33 13.20 10.74
N LEU A 190 -14.34 12.90 11.56
CA LEU A 190 -15.36 11.90 11.28
C LEU A 190 -16.75 12.43 11.63
N LYS A 191 -17.75 11.90 10.94
CA LYS A 191 -19.17 12.08 11.23
C LYS A 191 -19.87 10.73 11.32
N GLU A 192 -20.91 10.61 12.11
CA GLU A 192 -21.79 9.43 12.03
C GLU A 192 -22.37 9.31 10.64
N GLY A 193 -22.26 8.13 10.06
CA GLY A 193 -22.63 7.89 8.66
C GLY A 193 -21.44 7.93 7.69
N ALA A 194 -20.27 8.37 8.11
CA ALA A 194 -19.10 8.42 7.23
C ALA A 194 -18.63 7.02 6.81
N GLN A 195 -18.29 6.88 5.54
CA GLN A 195 -17.63 5.67 5.02
C GLN A 195 -16.14 5.73 5.33
N VAL A 196 -15.67 4.70 5.99
CA VAL A 196 -14.25 4.60 6.43
C VAL A 196 -13.63 3.28 6.01
N MET A 197 -12.31 3.26 6.00
CA MET A 197 -11.51 2.07 5.77
C MET A 197 -10.52 1.87 6.92
N PHE A 198 -10.35 0.61 7.34
CA PHE A 198 -9.34 0.22 8.30
C PHE A 198 -7.95 0.26 7.68
N LEU A 199 -6.99 0.87 8.38
CA LEU A 199 -5.60 1.06 7.91
C LEU A 199 -4.66 -0.07 8.34
N LYS A 200 -5.15 -1.05 9.05
CA LYS A 200 -4.38 -2.20 9.54
C LYS A 200 -5.25 -3.44 9.72
N ASN A 201 -4.60 -4.57 9.87
CA ASN A 201 -5.29 -5.80 10.27
C ASN A 201 -5.64 -5.77 11.77
N ASP A 202 -6.69 -6.46 12.14
CA ASP A 202 -7.01 -6.72 13.55
C ASP A 202 -5.98 -7.69 14.14
N TYR A 203 -5.19 -7.21 15.10
CA TYR A 203 -4.21 -8.02 15.82
C TYR A 203 -4.62 -8.30 17.27
N ASP A 204 -5.71 -7.70 17.75
CA ASP A 204 -6.20 -7.82 19.11
C ASP A 204 -7.13 -9.04 19.29
N VAL A 205 -6.96 -10.05 18.44
CA VAL A 205 -7.74 -11.31 18.49
C VAL A 205 -6.91 -12.40 19.14
N PRO A 206 -7.49 -13.22 20.01
CA PRO A 206 -6.83 -14.38 20.59
C PRO A 206 -6.29 -15.33 19.51
N TYR A 207 -5.19 -16.03 19.84
CA TYR A 207 -4.59 -16.99 18.92
C TYR A 207 -5.59 -18.07 18.49
N GLY A 208 -5.80 -18.21 17.18
CA GLY A 208 -6.75 -19.19 16.61
C GLY A 208 -8.14 -18.61 16.30
N GLU A 209 -8.45 -17.41 16.70
CA GLU A 209 -9.70 -16.74 16.32
C GLU A 209 -9.58 -15.99 15.00
N LYS A 210 -10.70 -15.87 14.28
CA LYS A 210 -10.75 -15.14 13.01
C LYS A 210 -10.71 -13.63 13.28
N ARG A 211 -9.86 -12.91 12.57
CA ARG A 211 -9.80 -11.44 12.62
C ARG A 211 -11.13 -10.84 12.25
N ARG A 212 -11.55 -9.81 13.00
CA ARG A 212 -12.81 -9.08 12.76
C ARG A 212 -12.74 -8.23 11.49
N TYR A 213 -11.53 -7.70 11.16
CA TYR A 213 -11.27 -6.86 9.99
C TYR A 213 -9.82 -7.00 9.52
N TYR A 214 -9.60 -6.56 8.29
CA TYR A 214 -8.27 -6.49 7.65
C TYR A 214 -8.00 -5.07 7.16
N ASN A 215 -6.75 -4.78 6.85
CA ASN A 215 -6.39 -3.55 6.15
C ASN A 215 -7.15 -3.49 4.81
N GLY A 216 -7.83 -2.36 4.57
CA GLY A 216 -8.69 -2.21 3.40
C GLY A 216 -10.15 -2.56 3.63
N THR A 217 -10.54 -3.18 4.76
CA THR A 217 -11.96 -3.41 5.11
C THR A 217 -12.69 -2.08 5.18
N ILE A 218 -13.83 -1.99 4.47
CA ILE A 218 -14.69 -0.81 4.42
C ILE A 218 -15.83 -1.00 5.43
N GLY A 219 -16.27 0.11 6.00
CA GLY A 219 -17.42 0.14 6.87
C GLY A 219 -17.95 1.57 7.06
N LYS A 220 -19.06 1.67 7.75
CA LYS A 220 -19.75 2.91 8.06
C LYS A 220 -19.62 3.22 9.55
N VAL A 221 -19.29 4.45 9.88
CA VAL A 221 -19.33 4.96 11.25
C VAL A 221 -20.77 5.01 11.74
N VAL A 222 -21.08 4.30 12.83
CA VAL A 222 -22.44 4.24 13.39
C VAL A 222 -22.56 4.90 14.75
N GLU A 223 -21.45 5.10 15.46
CA GLU A 223 -21.43 5.80 16.74
C GLU A 223 -20.08 6.49 16.93
N LEU A 224 -20.10 7.75 17.35
CA LEU A 224 -18.93 8.54 17.71
C LEU A 224 -19.06 9.07 19.13
N GLY A 225 -17.95 9.09 19.85
CA GLY A 225 -17.82 9.67 21.17
C GLY A 225 -16.40 10.14 21.39
N GLU A 226 -16.11 10.76 22.51
CA GLU A 226 -14.80 11.34 22.82
C GLU A 226 -13.67 10.29 22.70
N ASN A 227 -13.92 9.06 23.18
CA ASN A 227 -12.94 7.96 23.15
C ASN A 227 -13.53 6.67 22.57
N LYS A 228 -14.59 6.77 21.79
CA LYS A 228 -15.31 5.62 21.23
C LYS A 228 -15.65 5.86 19.78
N ILE A 229 -15.33 4.90 18.95
CA ILE A 229 -15.76 4.85 17.55
C ILE A 229 -16.31 3.45 17.28
N ILE A 230 -17.54 3.35 16.81
CA ILE A 230 -18.10 2.08 16.33
C ILE A 230 -18.27 2.17 14.82
N VAL A 231 -17.71 1.19 14.13
CA VAL A 231 -17.83 1.01 12.68
C VAL A 231 -18.60 -0.28 12.40
N GLU A 232 -19.62 -0.17 11.56
CA GLU A 232 -20.35 -1.32 11.01
C GLU A 232 -19.74 -1.68 9.66
N LYS A 233 -19.26 -2.92 9.53
CA LYS A 233 -18.65 -3.40 8.27
C LYS A 233 -19.73 -3.54 7.17
N ASP A 234 -19.38 -3.16 5.96
CA ASP A 234 -20.28 -3.30 4.81
C ASP A 234 -20.49 -4.77 4.38
N GLU A 235 -19.47 -5.63 4.62
CA GLU A 235 -19.46 -7.03 4.21
C GLU A 235 -20.53 -7.88 4.93
N ASP A 236 -20.62 -7.76 6.25
CA ASP A 236 -21.45 -8.64 7.10
C ASP A 236 -22.27 -7.92 8.17
N GLY A 237 -22.22 -6.58 8.21
CA GLY A 237 -22.94 -5.76 9.18
C GLY A 237 -22.40 -5.88 10.62
N GLN A 238 -21.25 -6.52 10.82
CA GLN A 238 -20.65 -6.63 12.14
C GLN A 238 -20.22 -5.27 12.65
N ARG A 239 -20.62 -4.93 13.88
CA ARG A 239 -20.20 -3.71 14.56
C ARG A 239 -18.90 -3.95 15.31
N ILE A 240 -17.95 -3.06 15.10
CA ILE A 240 -16.61 -3.12 15.67
C ILE A 240 -16.36 -1.85 16.44
N GLU A 241 -16.08 -1.99 17.73
CA GLU A 241 -15.51 -0.91 18.52
C GLU A 241 -14.04 -0.78 18.16
N VAL A 242 -13.67 0.38 17.59
CA VAL A 242 -12.33 0.67 17.10
C VAL A 242 -11.52 1.31 18.20
N THR A 243 -10.38 0.75 18.51
CA THR A 243 -9.42 1.29 19.47
C THR A 243 -8.32 2.06 18.77
N LYS A 244 -7.74 3.06 19.44
CA LYS A 244 -6.52 3.72 18.96
C LYS A 244 -5.41 2.68 18.78
N TYR A 245 -4.58 2.90 17.79
CA TYR A 245 -3.40 2.09 17.53
C TYR A 245 -2.14 2.94 17.53
N THR A 246 -1.06 2.40 18.10
CA THR A 246 0.23 3.04 18.14
C THR A 246 1.14 2.45 17.08
N TRP A 247 1.54 3.27 16.11
CA TRP A 247 2.60 2.93 15.16
C TRP A 247 3.92 3.38 15.76
N GLU A 248 4.85 2.45 15.89
CA GLU A 248 6.16 2.70 16.47
C GLU A 248 7.21 2.85 15.39
N ARG A 249 8.11 3.80 15.58
CA ARG A 249 9.30 3.97 14.77
C ARG A 249 10.49 3.40 15.51
N TYR A 250 11.17 2.48 14.86
CA TYR A 250 12.27 1.76 15.47
C TYR A 250 13.62 2.23 14.95
N LYS A 251 14.60 2.25 15.85
CA LYS A 251 16.02 2.28 15.55
C LYS A 251 16.58 0.87 15.74
N TYR A 252 17.24 0.36 14.73
CA TYR A 252 17.85 -0.96 14.80
C TYR A 252 19.38 -0.81 15.01
N GLU A 253 19.92 -1.49 16.01
CA GLU A 253 21.36 -1.55 16.26
C GLU A 253 21.81 -3.01 16.34
N LEU A 254 22.92 -3.31 15.64
CA LEU A 254 23.54 -4.64 15.72
C LEU A 254 24.48 -4.70 16.91
N ASN A 255 24.24 -5.61 17.83
CA ASN A 255 25.20 -5.93 18.88
C ASN A 255 26.41 -6.66 18.25
N LYS A 256 27.57 -6.02 18.26
CA LYS A 256 28.78 -6.55 17.62
C LYS A 256 29.29 -7.86 18.24
N LYS A 257 28.95 -8.13 19.51
CA LYS A 257 29.42 -9.33 20.23
C LYS A 257 28.48 -10.52 20.02
N THR A 258 27.16 -10.30 20.20
CA THR A 258 26.16 -11.39 20.10
C THR A 258 25.64 -11.57 18.68
N LYS A 259 25.89 -10.62 17.76
CA LYS A 259 25.29 -10.51 16.42
C LYS A 259 23.77 -10.38 16.42
N GLU A 260 23.18 -10.10 17.57
CA GLU A 260 21.74 -9.87 17.69
C GLU A 260 21.38 -8.43 17.31
N ILE A 261 20.23 -8.28 16.69
CA ILE A 261 19.66 -6.97 16.37
C ILE A 261 18.87 -6.50 17.59
N LYS A 262 19.30 -5.38 18.19
CA LYS A 262 18.49 -4.64 19.17
C LYS A 262 17.60 -3.68 18.46
N GLN A 263 16.34 -3.69 18.84
CA GLN A 263 15.29 -2.79 18.38
C GLN A 263 14.94 -1.83 19.52
N GLU A 264 15.00 -0.54 19.26
CA GLU A 264 14.65 0.52 20.22
C GLU A 264 13.58 1.39 19.59
N VAL A 265 12.50 1.65 20.32
CA VAL A 265 11.45 2.58 19.91
C VAL A 265 11.99 4.00 20.07
N ILE A 266 12.04 4.76 18.98
CA ILE A 266 12.54 6.15 18.98
C ILE A 266 11.42 7.18 18.78
N GLY A 267 10.24 6.73 18.38
CA GLY A 267 9.06 7.57 18.23
C GLY A 267 7.80 6.74 18.09
N ALA A 268 6.67 7.33 18.43
CA ALA A 268 5.36 6.70 18.34
C ALA A 268 4.33 7.68 17.78
N PHE A 269 3.36 7.16 17.05
CA PHE A 269 2.20 7.88 16.51
C PHE A 269 0.95 7.09 16.89
N THR A 270 0.09 7.64 17.75
CA THR A 270 -1.12 6.97 18.24
C THR A 270 -2.35 7.66 17.70
N GLN A 271 -3.17 6.94 16.94
CA GLN A 271 -4.40 7.42 16.33
C GLN A 271 -5.37 6.26 16.09
N TYR A 272 -6.63 6.55 15.84
CA TYR A 272 -7.56 5.55 15.31
C TYR A 272 -7.10 5.09 13.92
N PRO A 273 -7.04 3.76 13.67
CA PRO A 273 -6.58 3.22 12.39
C PRO A 273 -7.67 3.26 11.31
N LEU A 274 -8.28 4.43 11.13
CA LEU A 274 -9.38 4.69 10.21
C LEU A 274 -9.06 5.88 9.32
N LYS A 275 -9.52 5.85 8.08
CA LYS A 275 -9.56 7.02 7.19
C LYS A 275 -10.86 7.05 6.39
N LEU A 276 -11.26 8.22 5.93
CA LEU A 276 -12.36 8.36 4.97
C LEU A 276 -12.07 7.56 3.71
N ALA A 277 -13.06 6.85 3.19
CA ALA A 277 -12.86 5.88 2.12
C ALA A 277 -13.99 5.82 1.09
N TRP A 278 -14.59 6.93 0.75
CA TRP A 278 -15.40 7.01 -0.48
C TRP A 278 -14.51 6.99 -1.73
N ALA A 279 -13.30 7.56 -1.61
CA ALA A 279 -12.31 7.55 -2.68
C ALA A 279 -10.90 7.30 -2.16
N ILE A 280 -10.12 6.55 -2.94
CA ILE A 280 -8.67 6.35 -2.73
C ILE A 280 -7.93 6.39 -4.05
N THR A 281 -6.62 6.58 -4.02
CA THR A 281 -5.82 6.47 -5.24
C THR A 281 -5.55 5.01 -5.61
N ILE A 282 -5.43 4.74 -6.91
CA ILE A 282 -5.07 3.42 -7.44
C ILE A 282 -3.78 2.90 -6.80
N HIS A 283 -2.77 3.76 -6.59
CA HIS A 283 -1.53 3.38 -5.90
C HIS A 283 -1.77 2.88 -4.47
N LYS A 284 -2.67 3.53 -3.73
CA LYS A 284 -3.00 3.12 -2.35
C LYS A 284 -3.94 1.91 -2.29
N SER A 285 -4.62 1.59 -3.41
CA SER A 285 -5.46 0.41 -3.52
C SER A 285 -4.68 -0.86 -3.85
N GLN A 286 -3.43 -0.74 -4.29
CA GLN A 286 -2.60 -1.88 -4.62
C GLN A 286 -2.42 -2.79 -3.39
N GLY A 287 -2.53 -4.09 -3.59
CA GLY A 287 -2.50 -5.06 -2.49
C GLY A 287 -3.80 -5.18 -1.68
N LEU A 288 -4.76 -4.26 -1.84
CA LEU A 288 -6.06 -4.34 -1.20
C LEU A 288 -7.07 -5.13 -2.06
N THR A 289 -8.14 -5.58 -1.43
CA THR A 289 -9.26 -6.26 -2.11
C THR A 289 -10.55 -5.52 -1.78
N PHE A 290 -11.33 -5.20 -2.81
CA PHE A 290 -12.64 -4.55 -2.68
C PHE A 290 -13.69 -5.40 -3.36
N GLU A 291 -14.86 -5.51 -2.74
CA GLU A 291 -16.00 -6.18 -3.37
C GLU A 291 -16.63 -5.32 -4.45
N LYS A 292 -16.60 -3.99 -4.26
CA LYS A 292 -17.25 -3.02 -5.14
C LYS A 292 -16.34 -1.81 -5.35
N ALA A 293 -16.04 -1.49 -6.61
CA ALA A 293 -15.21 -0.34 -6.99
C ALA A 293 -15.79 0.38 -8.22
N ILE A 294 -15.53 1.69 -8.28
CA ILE A 294 -15.88 2.58 -9.40
C ILE A 294 -14.59 3.14 -9.99
#